data_80e4e3e9f7db1ffc8e16dd9219791bce
#
_entry.id   80e4e3e9f7db1ffc8e16dd9219791bce
#
_cell.length_a   1.000
_cell.length_b   1.000
_cell.length_c   1.000
_cell.angle_alpha   90.00
_cell.angle_beta   90.00
_cell.angle_gamma   90.00
#
_symmetry.space_group_name_H-M   'P 1'
#
loop_
_entity.id
_entity.type
_entity.pdbx_description
1 polymer ?
#
loop_
_entity_poly.entity_id
_entity_poly.type
_entity_poly.pdbx_seq_one_letter_code
_entity_poly.pdbx_strand_id
1 'polypeptide(L)'
;MPSFLSPIRGTDTDRFALRNQRTGSVVARRLLPAFDSATRNRGLLKRHGLDAGVAMVIAPTNAVHTFFMRFAIDIAFVAKDGRILKIRAGVPAWRIAAAWGGYAVIEMTAGSFALAGTVVGDTLSVEIADASSD
;
A
#
# COMPACT_ATOMS: atom_id res chain seq x y z
N MET A 1 -7.08 18.67 -6.51
CA MET A 1 -6.31 18.46 -5.28
C MET A 1 -5.27 17.38 -5.50
N PRO A 2 -4.03 17.60 -5.09
CA PRO A 2 -3.03 16.54 -5.15
C PRO A 2 -3.37 15.43 -4.17
N SER A 3 -2.94 14.22 -4.49
CA SER A 3 -3.12 13.09 -3.61
C SER A 3 -1.95 12.96 -2.64
N PHE A 4 -2.11 12.11 -1.62
CA PHE A 4 -1.02 11.82 -0.69
C PHE A 4 0.17 11.16 -1.40
N LEU A 5 -0.04 10.63 -2.61
CA LEU A 5 1.01 10.00 -3.41
C LEU A 5 1.76 10.99 -4.29
N SER A 6 1.38 12.27 -4.30
CA SER A 6 2.02 13.27 -5.16
C SER A 6 3.55 13.29 -5.07
N PRO A 7 4.17 13.11 -3.89
CA PRO A 7 5.64 13.13 -3.82
C PRO A 7 6.33 12.07 -4.66
N ILE A 8 5.70 10.92 -4.90
CA ILE A 8 6.37 9.82 -5.60
C ILE A 8 5.99 9.71 -7.07
N ARG A 9 5.02 10.49 -7.54
CA ARG A 9 4.60 10.41 -8.94
C ARG A 9 5.68 10.97 -9.84
N GLY A 10 6.16 10.12 -10.77
CA GLY A 10 7.19 10.50 -11.72
C GLY A 10 8.61 10.51 -11.19
N THR A 11 8.85 10.01 -9.97
CA THR A 11 10.18 9.96 -9.38
C THR A 11 10.57 8.56 -8.96
N ASP A 12 11.84 8.40 -8.56
CA ASP A 12 12.36 7.13 -8.07
C ASP A 12 11.75 6.82 -6.70
N THR A 13 10.98 5.73 -6.63
CA THR A 13 10.24 5.35 -5.43
C THR A 13 11.06 4.60 -4.39
N ASP A 14 12.28 4.20 -4.73
CA ASP A 14 13.17 3.56 -3.74
C ASP A 14 13.54 4.48 -2.60
N ARG A 15 13.33 5.78 -2.77
CA ARG A 15 13.69 6.79 -1.78
C ARG A 15 12.54 7.16 -0.85
N PHE A 16 11.37 6.55 -1.01
CA PHE A 16 10.18 6.96 -0.27
C PHE A 16 9.73 5.87 0.69
N ALA A 17 9.18 6.32 1.81
CA ALA A 17 8.60 5.46 2.83
C ALA A 17 7.16 5.93 3.12
N LEU A 18 6.40 5.05 3.73
CA LEU A 18 5.02 5.32 4.13
C LEU A 18 4.97 5.41 5.64
N ARG A 19 4.48 6.52 6.17
CA ARG A 19 4.40 6.77 7.60
C ARG A 19 2.95 6.95 8.04
N ASN A 20 2.63 6.41 9.21
CA ASN A 20 1.35 6.63 9.87
C ASN A 20 1.45 7.90 10.70
N GLN A 21 0.64 8.90 10.38
CA GLN A 21 0.72 10.20 11.05
C GLN A 21 0.26 10.12 12.51
N ARG A 22 -0.70 9.26 12.83
CA ARG A 22 -1.19 9.13 14.20
C ARG A 22 -0.13 8.54 15.13
N THR A 23 0.53 7.47 14.69
CA THR A 23 1.49 6.74 15.53
C THR A 23 2.92 7.25 15.38
N GLY A 24 3.22 7.92 14.28
CA GLY A 24 4.58 8.30 13.92
C GLY A 24 5.42 7.14 13.39
N SER A 25 4.84 5.94 13.28
CA SER A 25 5.57 4.75 12.85
C SER A 25 5.71 4.68 11.34
N VAL A 26 6.82 4.14 10.87
CA VAL A 26 6.99 3.80 9.47
C VAL A 26 6.21 2.52 9.20
N VAL A 27 5.24 2.59 8.30
CA VAL A 27 4.42 1.43 7.91
C VAL A 27 5.15 0.62 6.87
N ALA A 28 5.77 1.28 5.89
CA ALA A 28 6.57 0.64 4.86
C ALA A 28 7.81 1.49 4.60
N ARG A 29 8.98 0.85 4.61
CA ARG A 29 10.24 1.56 4.36
C ARG A 29 10.54 1.71 2.87
N ARG A 30 9.81 0.99 2.02
CA ARG A 30 10.01 1.00 0.58
C ARG A 30 8.67 0.83 -0.13
N LEU A 31 8.50 1.55 -1.23
CA LEU A 31 7.25 1.53 -1.99
C LEU A 31 7.52 1.04 -3.41
N LEU A 32 6.63 0.18 -3.90
CA LEU A 32 6.63 -0.30 -5.28
C LEU A 32 5.40 0.28 -5.97
N PRO A 33 5.56 1.19 -6.94
CA PRO A 33 4.41 1.85 -7.55
C PRO A 33 3.76 1.00 -8.64
N ALA A 34 2.46 1.11 -8.76
CA ALA A 34 1.68 0.53 -9.84
C ALA A 34 0.66 1.57 -10.29
N PHE A 35 1.14 2.59 -10.99
CA PHE A 35 0.34 3.76 -11.34
C PHE A 35 -0.17 3.76 -12.78
N ASP A 36 0.37 2.89 -13.65
CA ASP A 36 -0.15 2.73 -15.00
C ASP A 36 -1.00 1.45 -15.10
N SER A 37 -1.77 1.35 -16.19
CA SER A 37 -2.71 0.24 -16.36
C SER A 37 -2.03 -1.12 -16.37
N ALA A 38 -0.90 -1.25 -17.05
CA ALA A 38 -0.19 -2.53 -17.14
C ALA A 38 0.33 -2.96 -15.79
N THR A 39 0.95 -2.03 -15.04
CA THR A 39 1.49 -2.33 -13.72
C THR A 39 0.38 -2.64 -12.73
N ARG A 40 -0.75 -1.89 -12.77
CA ARG A 40 -1.90 -2.17 -11.91
C ARG A 40 -2.47 -3.56 -12.16
N ASN A 41 -2.59 -3.95 -13.44
CA ASN A 41 -3.17 -5.25 -13.79
C ASN A 41 -2.29 -6.41 -13.34
N ARG A 42 -0.96 -6.23 -13.34
CA ARG A 42 -0.05 -7.28 -12.87
C ARG A 42 -0.01 -7.36 -11.34
N GLY A 43 0.07 -6.20 -10.68
CA GLY A 43 0.14 -6.16 -9.23
C GLY A 43 1.17 -7.13 -8.68
N LEU A 44 0.76 -8.00 -7.75
CA LEU A 44 1.61 -9.02 -7.14
C LEU A 44 1.44 -10.40 -7.79
N LEU A 45 0.70 -10.51 -8.89
CA LEU A 45 0.30 -11.81 -9.45
C LEU A 45 1.48 -12.72 -9.79
N LYS A 46 2.58 -12.14 -10.30
CA LYS A 46 3.75 -12.91 -10.72
C LYS A 46 4.81 -13.03 -9.64
N ARG A 47 4.57 -12.48 -8.45
CA ARG A 47 5.55 -12.56 -7.38
C ARG A 47 5.31 -13.81 -6.55
N HIS A 48 6.40 -14.39 -6.06
CA HIS A 48 6.35 -15.51 -5.13
C HIS A 48 6.20 -15.05 -3.69
N GLY A 49 6.41 -13.77 -3.42
CA GLY A 49 6.28 -13.18 -2.10
C GLY A 49 6.56 -11.68 -2.17
N LEU A 50 6.40 -11.04 -1.04
CA LEU A 50 6.66 -9.63 -0.86
C LEU A 50 7.48 -9.48 0.42
N ASP A 51 8.58 -8.74 0.36
CA ASP A 51 9.44 -8.57 1.52
C ASP A 51 8.72 -7.77 2.63
N ALA A 52 9.02 -8.12 3.87
CA ALA A 52 8.50 -7.36 5.01
C ALA A 52 8.98 -5.91 4.92
N GLY A 53 8.08 -4.98 5.22
CA GLY A 53 8.40 -3.56 5.15
C GLY A 53 8.32 -2.95 3.77
N VAL A 54 7.94 -3.73 2.76
CA VAL A 54 7.74 -3.23 1.40
C VAL A 54 6.25 -3.20 1.10
N ALA A 55 5.75 -2.10 0.54
CA ALA A 55 4.36 -1.97 0.14
C ALA A 55 4.25 -1.76 -1.35
N MET A 56 3.34 -2.48 -1.99
CA MET A 56 2.92 -2.15 -3.35
C MET A 56 1.81 -1.12 -3.27
N VAL A 57 1.96 -0.05 -4.03
CA VAL A 57 1.00 1.06 -4.06
C VAL A 57 0.35 1.08 -5.42
N ILE A 58 -0.95 0.79 -5.45
CA ILE A 58 -1.73 0.73 -6.69
C ILE A 58 -2.68 1.92 -6.71
N ALA A 59 -2.57 2.76 -7.73
CA ALA A 59 -3.41 3.95 -7.85
C ALA A 59 -3.53 4.38 -9.32
N PRO A 60 -4.65 4.96 -9.73
CA PRO A 60 -5.89 5.08 -8.96
C PRO A 60 -6.70 3.78 -9.03
N THR A 61 -7.21 3.33 -7.91
CA THR A 61 -8.14 2.20 -7.88
C THR A 61 -8.86 2.14 -6.53
N ASN A 62 -10.05 1.54 -6.52
CA ASN A 62 -10.79 1.28 -5.29
C ASN A 62 -11.14 -0.19 -5.13
N ALA A 63 -10.57 -1.05 -5.98
CA ALA A 63 -10.87 -2.49 -5.94
C ALA A 63 -9.66 -3.28 -6.41
N VAL A 64 -9.47 -4.45 -5.84
CA VAL A 64 -8.42 -5.39 -6.23
C VAL A 64 -8.94 -6.82 -6.15
N HIS A 65 -8.25 -7.73 -6.84
CA HIS A 65 -8.48 -9.15 -6.67
C HIS A 65 -7.16 -9.85 -6.35
N THR A 66 -7.28 -11.00 -5.70
CA THR A 66 -6.12 -11.83 -5.36
C THR A 66 -6.11 -13.13 -6.16
N PHE A 67 -6.77 -13.14 -7.31
CA PHE A 67 -6.80 -14.31 -8.21
C PHE A 67 -5.38 -14.65 -8.62
N PHE A 68 -5.03 -15.94 -8.55
CA PHE A 68 -3.71 -16.47 -8.93
C PHE A 68 -2.57 -16.01 -8.01
N MET A 69 -2.85 -15.34 -6.90
CA MET A 69 -1.84 -15.01 -5.91
C MET A 69 -1.29 -16.30 -5.28
N ARG A 70 -0.04 -16.25 -4.84
CA ARG A 70 0.65 -17.40 -4.24
C ARG A 70 0.88 -17.26 -2.75
N PHE A 71 0.42 -16.15 -2.16
CA PHE A 71 0.60 -15.88 -0.73
C PHE A 71 -0.49 -14.93 -0.28
N ALA A 72 -0.78 -14.97 1.02
CA ALA A 72 -1.76 -14.06 1.62
C ALA A 72 -1.16 -12.67 1.80
N ILE A 73 -1.98 -11.63 1.68
CA ILE A 73 -1.54 -10.24 1.83
C ILE A 73 -2.51 -9.45 2.70
N ASP A 74 -2.01 -8.37 3.27
CA ASP A 74 -2.84 -7.33 3.85
C ASP A 74 -3.14 -6.28 2.77
N ILE A 75 -4.37 -5.78 2.76
CA ILE A 75 -4.83 -4.79 1.80
C ILE A 75 -5.42 -3.62 2.56
N ALA A 76 -4.93 -2.40 2.30
CA ALA A 76 -5.53 -1.18 2.81
C ALA A 76 -6.06 -0.34 1.66
N PHE A 77 -7.31 0.10 1.78
CA PHE A 77 -7.93 1.03 0.84
C PHE A 77 -7.82 2.43 1.42
N VAL A 78 -7.27 3.35 0.64
CA VAL A 78 -6.86 4.66 1.11
C VAL A 78 -7.50 5.74 0.25
N ALA A 79 -8.06 6.76 0.90
CA ALA A 79 -8.61 7.92 0.22
C ALA A 79 -7.50 8.80 -0.34
N LYS A 80 -7.86 9.75 -1.18
CA LYS A 80 -6.91 10.62 -1.87
C LYS A 80 -6.05 11.44 -0.89
N ASP A 81 -6.60 11.75 0.28
CA ASP A 81 -5.91 12.50 1.32
C ASP A 81 -5.02 11.63 2.21
N GLY A 82 -4.98 10.33 1.97
CA GLY A 82 -4.15 9.40 2.76
C GLY A 82 -4.89 8.69 3.89
N ARG A 83 -6.18 8.98 4.10
CA ARG A 83 -6.92 8.35 5.18
C ARG A 83 -7.30 6.92 4.81
N ILE A 84 -7.02 5.98 5.71
CA ILE A 84 -7.36 4.57 5.51
C ILE A 84 -8.86 4.38 5.70
N LEU A 85 -9.52 3.89 4.67
CA LEU A 85 -10.96 3.66 4.66
C LEU A 85 -11.33 2.25 5.08
N LYS A 86 -10.47 1.28 4.77
CA LYS A 86 -10.76 -0.13 5.00
C LYS A 86 -9.46 -0.92 5.01
N ILE A 87 -9.35 -1.91 5.90
CA ILE A 87 -8.23 -2.85 5.92
C ILE A 87 -8.80 -4.26 5.86
N ARG A 88 -8.25 -5.07 4.97
CA ARG A 88 -8.49 -6.50 4.91
C ARG A 88 -7.19 -7.21 5.23
N ALA A 89 -7.14 -7.90 6.34
CA ALA A 89 -5.92 -8.56 6.81
C ALA A 89 -5.89 -10.03 6.36
N GLY A 90 -4.71 -10.49 5.98
CA GLY A 90 -4.48 -11.89 5.67
C GLY A 90 -5.38 -12.42 4.55
N VAL A 91 -5.55 -11.68 3.47
CA VAL A 91 -6.43 -12.05 2.37
C VAL A 91 -5.79 -13.15 1.54
N PRO A 92 -6.39 -14.34 1.47
CA PRO A 92 -5.85 -15.41 0.65
C PRO A 92 -6.13 -15.18 -0.84
N ALA A 93 -5.62 -16.09 -1.67
CA ALA A 93 -5.91 -16.08 -3.10
C ALA A 93 -7.42 -16.19 -3.37
N TRP A 94 -7.82 -15.79 -4.58
CA TRP A 94 -9.18 -15.96 -5.12
C TRP A 94 -10.23 -15.12 -4.38
N ARG A 95 -9.86 -13.93 -3.97
CA ARG A 95 -10.78 -12.98 -3.33
C ARG A 95 -10.86 -11.69 -4.14
N ILE A 96 -11.96 -10.98 -3.93
CA ILE A 96 -12.15 -9.62 -4.45
C ILE A 96 -12.40 -8.73 -3.23
N ALA A 97 -11.80 -7.55 -3.23
CA ALA A 97 -12.00 -6.56 -2.19
C ALA A 97 -12.14 -5.17 -2.81
N ALA A 98 -12.99 -4.35 -2.21
CA ALA A 98 -13.26 -3.00 -2.71
C ALA A 98 -13.66 -2.08 -1.55
N ALA A 99 -13.52 -0.76 -1.77
CA ALA A 99 -13.96 0.24 -0.81
C ALA A 99 -14.44 1.50 -1.52
N TRP A 100 -15.62 1.98 -1.14
CA TRP A 100 -16.14 3.25 -1.63
C TRP A 100 -15.21 4.39 -1.23
N GLY A 101 -14.97 5.30 -2.16
CA GLY A 101 -14.11 6.44 -1.92
C GLY A 101 -12.63 6.14 -2.00
N GLY A 102 -12.27 4.89 -2.28
CA GLY A 102 -10.88 4.50 -2.42
C GLY A 102 -10.22 5.16 -3.63
N TYR A 103 -8.98 5.59 -3.44
CA TYR A 103 -8.15 6.17 -4.48
C TYR A 103 -6.91 5.32 -4.71
N ALA A 104 -6.39 4.72 -3.65
CA ALA A 104 -5.19 3.88 -3.72
C ALA A 104 -5.38 2.63 -2.89
N VAL A 105 -4.65 1.60 -3.26
CA VAL A 105 -4.58 0.35 -2.51
C VAL A 105 -3.14 0.12 -2.13
N ILE A 106 -2.93 -0.18 -0.84
CA ILE A 106 -1.62 -0.50 -0.29
C ILE A 106 -1.63 -1.99 0.02
N GLU A 107 -0.75 -2.76 -0.62
CA GLU A 107 -0.62 -4.19 -0.40
C GLU A 107 0.70 -4.49 0.30
N MET A 108 0.63 -5.27 1.38
CA MET A 108 1.80 -5.67 2.17
C MET A 108 1.68 -7.13 2.56
N THR A 109 2.77 -7.68 3.08
CA THR A 109 2.73 -9.04 3.63
C THR A 109 1.69 -9.14 4.73
N ALA A 110 1.10 -10.33 4.87
CA ALA A 110 0.07 -10.57 5.89
C ALA A 110 0.59 -10.23 7.28
N GLY A 111 -0.22 -9.48 8.04
CA GLY A 111 0.14 -9.05 9.39
C GLY A 111 0.86 -7.72 9.48
N SER A 112 1.23 -7.12 8.36
CA SER A 112 2.05 -5.88 8.35
C SER A 112 1.35 -4.70 9.01
N PHE A 113 0.07 -4.49 8.74
CA PHE A 113 -0.63 -3.34 9.32
C PHE A 113 -0.80 -3.49 10.83
N ALA A 114 -1.13 -4.69 11.31
CA ALA A 114 -1.26 -4.94 12.74
C ALA A 114 0.08 -4.74 13.45
N LEU A 115 1.16 -5.24 12.85
CA LEU A 115 2.49 -5.09 13.42
C LEU A 115 2.89 -3.62 13.53
N ALA A 116 2.49 -2.81 12.56
CA ALA A 116 2.77 -1.37 12.56
C ALA A 116 1.78 -0.57 13.43
N GLY A 117 0.78 -1.21 14.03
CA GLY A 117 -0.22 -0.53 14.83
C GLY A 117 -1.15 0.36 14.01
N THR A 118 -1.34 0.02 12.74
CA THR A 118 -2.11 0.83 11.81
C THR A 118 -3.53 0.32 11.70
N VAL A 119 -4.50 1.22 11.83
CA VAL A 119 -5.93 0.88 11.84
C VAL A 119 -6.71 1.79 10.91
N VAL A 120 -7.95 1.39 10.62
CA VAL A 120 -8.86 2.22 9.82
C VAL A 120 -9.03 3.59 10.47
N GLY A 121 -9.04 4.63 9.66
CA GLY A 121 -9.12 6.01 10.11
C GLY A 121 -7.77 6.70 10.25
N ASP A 122 -6.69 5.94 10.30
CA ASP A 122 -5.34 6.53 10.32
C ASP A 122 -5.05 7.19 8.99
N THR A 123 -4.19 8.21 9.02
CA THR A 123 -3.76 8.91 7.81
C THR A 123 -2.31 8.55 7.50
N LEU A 124 -2.10 8.11 6.26
CA LEU A 124 -0.78 7.77 5.76
C LEU A 124 -0.18 8.95 5.01
N SER A 125 1.12 9.12 5.14
CA SER A 125 1.87 10.11 4.35
C SER A 125 3.10 9.45 3.73
N VAL A 126 3.47 9.96 2.57
CA VAL A 126 4.68 9.54 1.86
C VAL A 126 5.77 10.54 2.21
N GLU A 127 6.93 10.04 2.58
CA GLU A 127 8.07 10.89 2.92
C GLU A 127 9.35 10.31 2.33
N ILE A 128 10.37 11.13 2.21
CA ILE A 128 11.68 10.67 1.76
C ILE A 128 12.28 9.83 2.88
N ALA A 129 12.66 8.60 2.56
CA ALA A 129 13.32 7.73 3.52
C ALA A 129 14.69 8.31 3.85
N ASP A 130 14.99 8.40 5.16
CA ASP A 130 16.29 8.91 5.62
C ASP A 130 17.29 7.76 5.55
N ALA A 131 18.30 7.92 4.70
CA ALA A 131 19.35 6.92 4.55
C ALA A 131 20.15 6.71 5.83
N SER A 132 20.18 7.69 6.72
CA SER A 132 20.89 7.59 7.98
C SER A 132 20.11 6.85 9.06
N SER A 133 18.83 6.55 8.83
CA SER A 133 17.98 5.89 9.81
C SER A 133 18.01 4.35 9.72
N ASP A 134 18.88 3.83 8.90
CA ASP A 134 19.00 2.37 8.70
C ASP A 134 19.52 1.64 9.94
#